data_e643e2d0a9d5aec41cfa57809f932294
#
_entry.id   e643e2d0a9d5aec41cfa57809f932294
#
_cell.length_a   1.000
_cell.length_b   1.000
_cell.length_c   1.000
_cell.angle_alpha   90.00
_cell.angle_beta   90.00
_cell.angle_gamma   90.00
#
_symmetry.space_group_name_H-M   'P 1'
#
loop_
_entity.id
_entity.type
_entity.pdbx_description
1 polymer ?
#
loop_
_entity_poly.entity_id
_entity_poly.type
_entity_poly.pdbx_seq_one_letter_code
_entity_poly.pdbx_strand_id
1 'polypeptide(L)' 'MTTATADDLKSQIKKLNSKAGQLKMDLHDIAEGLPVDLDLLPDVAARTYDIYCQLRDLKQQLHTLEQDP' A
#
# COMPACT_ATOMS: atom_id res chain seq x y z
N MET A 1 -10.87 -24.33 -1.59
CA MET A 1 -10.14 -23.12 -1.25
C MET A 1 -9.03 -22.85 -2.25
N THR A 2 -9.04 -21.67 -2.80
CA THR A 2 -8.08 -21.34 -3.85
C THR A 2 -6.77 -20.86 -3.25
N THR A 3 -5.67 -21.42 -3.74
CA THR A 3 -4.35 -20.94 -3.40
C THR A 3 -4.09 -19.67 -4.19
N ALA A 4 -3.48 -18.68 -3.55
CA ALA A 4 -3.13 -17.45 -4.24
C ALA A 4 -2.12 -17.75 -5.35
N THR A 5 -2.45 -17.33 -6.56
CA THR A 5 -1.57 -17.51 -7.72
C THR A 5 -0.79 -16.21 -7.96
N ALA A 6 0.23 -16.28 -8.82
CA ALA A 6 0.97 -15.08 -9.21
C ALA A 6 0.04 -14.01 -9.79
N ASP A 7 -0.94 -14.43 -10.59
CA ASP A 7 -1.90 -13.50 -11.17
C ASP A 7 -2.78 -12.84 -10.12
N ASP A 8 -3.21 -13.62 -9.13
CA ASP A 8 -3.99 -13.08 -8.01
C ASP A 8 -3.19 -12.06 -7.23
N LEU A 9 -1.93 -12.37 -6.95
CA LEU A 9 -1.05 -11.46 -6.23
C LEU A 9 -0.81 -10.17 -7.01
N LYS A 10 -0.58 -10.29 -8.32
CA LYS A 10 -0.40 -9.11 -9.17
C LYS A 10 -1.64 -8.22 -9.18
N SER A 11 -2.82 -8.82 -9.22
CA SER A 11 -4.08 -8.09 -9.19
C SER A 11 -4.24 -7.33 -7.86
N GLN A 12 -3.96 -8.00 -6.75
CA GLN A 12 -4.03 -7.38 -5.42
C GLN A 12 -3.03 -6.24 -5.28
N ILE A 13 -1.81 -6.46 -5.77
CA ILE A 13 -0.76 -5.43 -5.74
C ILE A 13 -1.21 -4.20 -6.53
N LYS A 14 -1.79 -4.41 -7.69
CA LYS A 14 -2.27 -3.31 -8.52
C LYS A 14 -3.32 -2.47 -7.80
N LYS A 15 -4.28 -3.13 -7.17
CA LYS A 15 -5.34 -2.44 -6.41
C LYS A 15 -4.76 -1.66 -5.24
N LEU A 16 -3.85 -2.28 -4.50
CA LEU A 16 -3.23 -1.61 -3.36
C LEU A 16 -2.33 -0.46 -3.78
N ASN A 17 -1.63 -0.60 -4.92
CA ASN A 17 -0.83 0.49 -5.46
C ASN A 17 -1.68 1.73 -5.76
N SER A 18 -2.88 1.53 -6.29
CA SER A 18 -3.79 2.65 -6.54
C SER A 18 -4.19 3.34 -5.25
N LYS A 19 -4.53 2.55 -4.22
CA LYS A 19 -4.89 3.09 -2.92
C LYS A 19 -3.70 3.78 -2.26
N ALA A 20 -2.52 3.18 -2.38
CA ALA A 20 -1.30 3.75 -1.82
C ALA A 20 -0.97 5.09 -2.47
N GLY A 21 -1.15 5.19 -3.80
CA GLY A 21 -0.95 6.44 -4.51
C GLY A 21 -1.86 7.54 -4.01
N GLN A 22 -3.13 7.22 -3.77
CA GLN A 22 -4.09 8.19 -3.24
C GLN A 22 -3.70 8.64 -1.83
N LEU A 23 -3.32 7.69 -0.98
CA LEU A 23 -2.89 8.01 0.39
C LEU A 23 -1.63 8.86 0.41
N LYS A 24 -0.70 8.60 -0.50
CA LYS A 24 0.50 9.42 -0.62
C LYS A 24 0.15 10.86 -0.97
N MET A 25 -0.80 11.05 -1.88
CA MET A 25 -1.24 12.38 -2.25
C MET A 25 -1.96 13.07 -1.09
N ASP A 26 -2.81 12.34 -0.38
CA ASP A 26 -3.49 12.88 0.80
C ASP A 26 -2.48 13.32 1.85
N LEU A 27 -1.48 12.47 2.10
CA LEU A 27 -0.43 12.79 3.07
C LEU A 27 0.38 14.02 2.65
N HIS A 28 0.70 14.10 1.37
CA HIS A 28 1.42 15.23 0.82
C HIS A 28 0.64 16.53 1.00
N ASP A 29 -0.67 16.49 0.70
CA ASP A 29 -1.53 17.67 0.83
C ASP A 29 -1.61 18.13 2.28
N ILE A 30 -1.75 17.18 3.21
CA ILE A 30 -1.78 17.50 4.63
C ILE A 30 -0.45 18.10 5.06
N ALA A 31 0.65 17.52 4.60
CA ALA A 31 1.98 18.00 4.96
C ALA A 31 2.22 19.42 4.47
N GLU A 32 1.75 19.74 3.27
CA GLU A 32 1.90 21.10 2.73
C GLU A 32 1.08 22.12 3.51
N GLY A 33 -0.07 21.72 4.03
CA GLY A 33 -0.96 22.63 4.78
C GLY A 33 -0.69 22.69 6.26
N LEU A 34 0.34 22.01 6.76
CA LEU A 34 0.64 22.01 8.19
C LEU A 34 0.94 23.44 8.68
N PRO A 35 0.49 23.77 9.89
CA PRO A 35 -0.18 22.89 10.87
C PRO A 35 -1.71 22.85 10.77
N VAL A 36 -2.31 23.25 9.67
CA VAL A 36 -3.78 23.40 9.55
C VAL A 36 -4.48 22.07 9.85
N ASP A 37 -4.06 20.99 9.18
CA ASP A 37 -4.69 19.68 9.36
C ASP A 37 -3.81 18.73 10.16
N LEU A 38 -3.13 19.28 11.16
CA LEU A 38 -2.21 18.50 11.97
C LEU A 38 -2.87 17.27 12.60
N ASP A 39 -4.12 17.39 13.02
CA ASP A 39 -4.83 16.31 13.68
C ASP A 39 -5.14 15.15 12.75
N LEU A 40 -5.18 15.38 11.45
CA LEU A 40 -5.43 14.33 10.46
C LEU A 40 -4.16 13.55 10.12
N LEU A 41 -3.01 14.12 10.38
CA LEU A 41 -1.73 13.55 9.96
C LEU A 41 -1.48 12.15 10.53
N PRO A 42 -1.67 11.89 11.83
CA PRO A 42 -1.40 10.56 12.37
C PRO A 42 -2.27 9.48 11.73
N ASP A 43 -3.55 9.77 11.48
CA ASP A 43 -4.48 8.80 10.90
C ASP A 43 -4.09 8.47 9.45
N VAL A 44 -3.84 9.48 8.64
CA VAL A 44 -3.45 9.27 7.24
C VAL A 44 -2.09 8.59 7.16
N ALA A 45 -1.16 8.96 8.02
CA ALA A 45 0.15 8.32 8.08
C ALA A 45 0.03 6.83 8.43
N ALA A 46 -0.83 6.50 9.40
CA ALA A 46 -1.05 5.12 9.81
C ALA A 46 -1.64 4.29 8.67
N ARG A 47 -2.62 4.84 7.96
CA ARG A 47 -3.23 4.16 6.81
C ARG A 47 -2.22 3.94 5.70
N THR A 48 -1.39 4.91 5.44
CA THR A 48 -0.32 4.81 4.43
C THR A 48 0.65 3.71 4.82
N TYR A 49 1.04 3.69 6.08
CA TYR A 49 1.94 2.65 6.58
C TYR A 49 1.35 1.26 6.38
N ASP A 50 0.08 1.07 6.78
CA ASP A 50 -0.59 -0.23 6.65
C ASP A 50 -0.65 -0.71 5.21
N ILE A 51 -1.00 0.17 4.28
CA ILE A 51 -1.09 -0.19 2.86
C ILE A 51 0.29 -0.60 2.33
N TYR A 52 1.34 0.13 2.71
CA TYR A 52 2.69 -0.19 2.24
C TYR A 52 3.23 -1.46 2.88
N CYS A 53 2.82 -1.78 4.11
CA CYS A 53 3.15 -3.06 4.71
C CYS A 53 2.53 -4.21 3.92
N GLN A 54 1.25 -4.08 3.54
CA GLN A 54 0.56 -5.09 2.75
C GLN A 54 1.22 -5.24 1.37
N LEU A 55 1.57 -4.13 0.74
CA LEU A 55 2.25 -4.15 -0.56
C LEU A 55 3.59 -4.85 -0.47
N ARG A 56 4.37 -4.54 0.56
CA ARG A 56 5.66 -5.18 0.78
C ARG A 56 5.50 -6.70 0.89
N ASP A 57 4.53 -7.14 1.69
CA ASP A 57 4.31 -8.56 1.92
C ASP A 57 3.85 -9.27 0.65
N LEU A 58 2.93 -8.64 -0.11
CA LEU A 58 2.45 -9.23 -1.35
C LEU A 58 3.55 -9.30 -2.41
N LYS A 59 4.36 -8.26 -2.51
CA LYS A 59 5.47 -8.25 -3.46
C LYS A 59 6.50 -9.32 -3.10
N GLN A 60 6.73 -9.52 -1.82
CA GLN A 60 7.64 -10.57 -1.36
C GLN A 60 7.10 -11.96 -1.69
N GLN A 61 5.81 -12.18 -1.49
CA GLN A 61 5.16 -13.44 -1.86
C GLN A 61 5.27 -13.70 -3.35
N LEU A 62 5.01 -12.68 -4.15
CA LEU A 62 5.11 -12.78 -5.60
C LEU A 62 6.53 -13.11 -6.04
N HIS A 63 7.50 -12.42 -5.44
CA HIS A 63 8.91 -12.66 -5.73
C HIS A 63 9.28 -14.12 -5.42
N THR A 64 8.83 -14.63 -4.29
CA THR A 64 9.08 -16.03 -3.90
C THR A 64 8.48 -17.00 -4.90
N LEU A 65 7.25 -16.74 -5.35
CA LEU A 65 6.57 -17.59 -6.33
C LEU A 65 7.30 -17.58 -7.66
N GLU A 66 7.78 -16.44 -8.09
CA GLU A 66 8.46 -16.31 -9.39
C GLU A 66 9.85 -16.91 -9.36
N GLN A 67 10.48 -17.01 -8.20
CA GLN A 67 11.79 -17.62 -8.06
C GLN A 67 11.74 -19.13 -7.91
N ASP A 68 10.57 -19.67 -7.58
CA ASP A 68 10.42 -21.09 -7.33
C ASP A 68 10.57 -21.84 -8.65
N PRO A 69 11.50 -22.80 -8.74
CA PRO A 69 11.72 -23.53 -10.00
C PRO A 69 10.57 -24.47 -10.32
#